data_c9ab8f1ac4a16b7635f587ed275e4e3a
#
_entry.id   c9ab8f1ac4a16b7635f587ed275e4e3a
#
_cell.length_a   1.000
_cell.length_b   1.000
_cell.length_c   1.000
_cell.angle_alpha   90.00
_cell.angle_beta   90.00
_cell.angle_gamma   90.00
#
_symmetry.space_group_name_H-M   'P 1'
#
loop_
_entity.id
_entity.type
_entity.pdbx_description
1 polymer ?
#
loop_
_entity_poly.entity_id
_entity_poly.type
_entity_poly.pdbx_seq_one_letter_code
_entity_poly.pdbx_strand_id
1 'polypeptide(L)'
;FVPALIILLWMSIFGGTAVYQELQLAGSVSEVVVADYSQGIVTVFGNLGSEGLQIALVGTAAFLLFTWLITSLDSATLVLCHLLRVEHLPWMKVFWGFMLGAVTCILLVVGGISALQAASIIVGLPLAFLVVAIAAGLIRYLLQPADQLQ
;
A
#
# COMPACT_ATOMS: atom_id res chain seq x y z
N PHE A 1 -6.10 10.12 14.38
CA PHE A 1 -5.06 9.69 15.31
C PHE A 1 -5.03 8.16 15.51
N VAL A 2 -6.19 7.48 15.67
CA VAL A 2 -6.26 6.03 15.91
C VAL A 2 -5.51 5.19 14.86
N PRO A 3 -5.71 5.38 13.53
CA PRO A 3 -4.98 4.61 12.53
C PRO A 3 -3.46 4.82 12.59
N ALA A 4 -3.02 6.06 12.88
CA ALA A 4 -1.60 6.37 12.99
C ALA A 4 -0.95 5.65 14.19
N LEU A 5 -1.63 5.60 15.33
CA LEU A 5 -1.16 4.85 16.50
C LEU A 5 -1.06 3.34 16.22
N ILE A 6 -2.04 2.77 15.53
CA ILE A 6 -2.02 1.36 15.14
C ILE A 6 -0.83 1.06 14.22
N ILE A 7 -0.58 1.93 13.23
CA ILE A 7 0.57 1.78 12.32
C ILE A 7 1.90 1.90 13.10
N LEU A 8 2.01 2.87 14.00
CA LEU A 8 3.22 3.04 14.83
C LEU A 8 3.47 1.82 15.72
N LEU A 9 2.43 1.28 16.35
CA LEU A 9 2.53 0.05 17.16
C LEU A 9 2.94 -1.15 16.30
N TRP A 10 2.30 -1.31 15.15
CA TRP A 10 2.64 -2.37 14.19
C TRP A 10 4.12 -2.28 13.75
N MET A 11 4.55 -1.11 13.29
CA MET A 11 5.92 -0.90 12.84
C MET A 11 6.93 -1.06 13.98
N SER A 12 6.59 -0.64 15.20
CA SER A 12 7.47 -0.80 16.37
C SER A 12 7.64 -2.27 16.75
N ILE A 13 6.56 -3.04 16.75
CA ILE A 13 6.62 -4.46 17.13
C ILE A 13 7.32 -5.27 16.05
N PHE A 14 6.84 -5.24 14.81
CA PHE A 14 7.38 -6.09 13.74
C PHE A 14 8.72 -5.56 13.21
N GLY A 15 8.87 -4.25 13.06
CA GLY A 15 10.13 -3.65 12.66
C GLY A 15 11.22 -3.82 13.72
N GLY A 16 10.87 -3.62 15.00
CA GLY A 16 11.79 -3.87 16.11
C GLY A 16 12.23 -5.33 16.20
N THR A 17 11.29 -6.27 15.99
CA THR A 17 11.60 -7.70 15.95
C THR A 17 12.51 -8.06 14.78
N ALA A 18 12.27 -7.50 13.59
CA ALA A 18 13.12 -7.71 12.42
C ALA A 18 14.55 -7.21 12.65
N VAL A 19 14.70 -6.01 13.21
CA VAL A 19 16.02 -5.45 13.54
C VAL A 19 16.73 -6.28 14.61
N TYR A 20 16.00 -6.72 15.64
CA TYR A 20 16.57 -7.60 16.67
C TYR A 20 17.06 -8.92 16.08
N GLN A 21 16.27 -9.55 15.21
CA GLN A 21 16.67 -10.79 14.52
C GLN A 21 17.88 -10.58 13.63
N GLU A 22 17.97 -9.47 12.91
CA GLU A 22 19.11 -9.11 12.07
C GLU A 22 20.40 -9.03 12.88
N LEU A 23 20.34 -8.41 14.06
CA LEU A 23 21.48 -8.26 14.96
C LEU A 23 21.91 -9.59 15.62
N GLN A 24 20.95 -10.46 15.93
CA GLN A 24 21.22 -11.73 16.62
C GLN A 24 21.58 -12.87 15.66
N LEU A 25 21.01 -12.90 14.46
CA LEU A 25 21.16 -13.95 13.47
C LEU A 25 22.10 -13.59 12.31
N ALA A 26 22.96 -12.57 12.50
CA ALA A 26 24.05 -12.20 11.61
C ALA A 26 23.63 -12.00 10.14
N GLY A 27 22.64 -11.15 9.90
CA GLY A 27 22.30 -10.71 8.53
C GLY A 27 21.31 -11.60 7.78
N SER A 28 20.68 -12.55 8.45
CA SER A 28 19.80 -13.53 7.80
C SER A 28 18.53 -12.92 7.18
N VAL A 29 18.03 -11.82 7.73
CA VAL A 29 16.80 -11.16 7.24
C VAL A 29 17.13 -10.23 6.08
N SER A 30 18.19 -9.44 6.17
CA SER A 30 18.58 -8.49 5.11
C SER A 30 18.99 -9.18 3.82
N GLU A 31 19.74 -10.29 3.90
CA GLU A 31 20.12 -11.06 2.73
C GLU A 31 18.89 -11.59 1.97
N VAL A 32 17.91 -12.13 2.70
CA VAL A 32 16.67 -12.65 2.11
C VAL A 32 15.84 -11.52 1.52
N VAL A 33 15.71 -10.38 2.21
CA VAL A 33 14.95 -9.22 1.72
C VAL A 33 15.58 -8.60 0.47
N VAL A 34 16.91 -8.56 0.37
CA VAL A 34 17.61 -8.08 -0.84
C VAL A 34 17.38 -9.02 -2.02
N ALA A 35 17.31 -10.34 -1.77
CA ALA A 35 17.02 -11.32 -2.81
C ALA A 35 15.54 -11.30 -3.24
N ASP A 36 14.63 -11.27 -2.27
CA ASP A 36 13.18 -11.23 -2.51
C ASP A 36 12.45 -10.56 -1.35
N TYR A 37 11.87 -9.37 -1.60
CA TYR A 37 11.11 -8.62 -0.60
C TYR A 37 9.94 -9.41 0.00
N SER A 38 9.33 -10.32 -0.76
CA SER A 38 8.18 -11.11 -0.31
C SER A 38 8.55 -12.13 0.76
N GLN A 39 9.80 -12.59 0.77
CA GLN A 39 10.31 -13.55 1.73
C GLN A 39 10.66 -12.93 3.09
N GLY A 40 10.83 -11.63 3.15
CA GLY A 40 11.23 -10.94 4.39
C GLY A 40 10.28 -11.19 5.55
N ILE A 41 8.98 -11.03 5.34
CA ILE A 41 7.96 -11.24 6.40
C ILE A 41 7.88 -12.71 6.81
N VAL A 42 8.04 -13.63 5.86
CA VAL A 42 8.04 -15.08 6.11
C VAL A 42 9.23 -15.48 6.97
N THR A 43 10.41 -14.91 6.69
CA THR A 43 11.64 -15.15 7.45
C THR A 43 11.53 -14.60 8.88
N VAL A 44 11.02 -13.37 9.04
CA VAL A 44 10.82 -12.79 10.38
C VAL A 44 9.86 -13.63 11.21
N PHE A 45 8.78 -14.12 10.63
CA PHE A 45 7.82 -14.97 11.33
C PHE A 45 8.34 -16.39 11.56
N GLY A 46 9.17 -16.92 10.64
CA GLY A 46 9.82 -18.22 10.80
C GLY A 46 10.76 -18.28 11.99
N ASN A 47 11.42 -17.17 12.29
CA ASN A 47 12.35 -17.07 13.41
C ASN A 47 11.68 -16.84 14.77
N LEU A 48 10.35 -16.65 14.81
CA LEU A 48 9.61 -16.33 16.04
C LEU A 48 9.17 -17.53 16.86
N GLY A 49 9.24 -18.78 16.32
CA GLY A 49 8.79 -19.93 17.10
C GLY A 49 8.51 -21.20 16.31
N SER A 50 7.52 -21.97 16.75
CA SER A 50 7.15 -23.26 16.14
C SER A 50 6.53 -23.11 14.74
N GLU A 51 6.66 -24.14 13.89
CA GLU A 51 6.04 -24.18 12.56
C GLU A 51 4.56 -23.80 12.55
N GLY A 52 3.79 -24.23 13.55
CA GLY A 52 2.37 -23.91 13.66
C GLY A 52 2.11 -22.42 13.85
N LEU A 53 2.93 -21.73 14.64
CA LEU A 53 2.84 -20.30 14.85
C LEU A 53 3.22 -19.53 13.57
N GLN A 54 4.26 -19.94 12.89
CA GLN A 54 4.69 -19.37 11.61
C GLN A 54 3.56 -19.42 10.58
N ILE A 55 2.95 -20.59 10.38
CA ILE A 55 1.85 -20.79 9.43
C ILE A 55 0.67 -19.87 9.80
N ALA A 56 0.32 -19.79 11.08
CA ALA A 56 -0.78 -18.95 11.55
C ALA A 56 -0.49 -17.45 11.30
N LEU A 57 0.72 -16.97 11.60
CA LEU A 57 1.12 -15.57 11.41
C LEU A 57 1.19 -15.19 9.93
N VAL A 58 1.82 -16.03 9.10
CA VAL A 58 1.91 -15.81 7.65
C VAL A 58 0.52 -15.86 7.01
N GLY A 59 -0.32 -16.83 7.39
CA GLY A 59 -1.69 -16.94 6.91
C GLY A 59 -2.55 -15.73 7.29
N THR A 60 -2.43 -15.25 8.53
CA THR A 60 -3.12 -14.03 8.99
C THR A 60 -2.64 -12.80 8.24
N ALA A 61 -1.32 -12.64 8.06
CA ALA A 61 -0.76 -11.52 7.30
C ALA A 61 -1.23 -11.54 5.84
N ALA A 62 -1.22 -12.70 5.19
CA ALA A 62 -1.71 -12.87 3.82
C ALA A 62 -3.20 -12.51 3.71
N PHE A 63 -4.02 -12.95 4.66
CA PHE A 63 -5.44 -12.62 4.70
C PHE A 63 -5.69 -11.12 4.88
N LEU A 64 -4.94 -10.46 5.78
CA LEU A 64 -5.05 -9.02 5.99
C LEU A 64 -4.60 -8.22 4.76
N LEU A 65 -3.49 -8.62 4.11
CA LEU A 65 -3.01 -8.00 2.87
C LEU A 65 -4.03 -8.17 1.74
N PHE A 66 -4.64 -9.34 1.60
CA PHE A 66 -5.68 -9.60 0.61
C PHE A 66 -6.92 -8.72 0.84
N THR A 67 -7.37 -8.62 2.09
CA THR A 67 -8.51 -7.75 2.46
C THR A 67 -8.20 -6.28 2.16
N TRP A 68 -7.00 -5.82 2.47
CA TRP A 68 -6.56 -4.47 2.19
C TRP A 68 -6.47 -4.19 0.68
N LEU A 69 -5.95 -5.14 -0.09
CA LEU A 69 -5.90 -5.06 -1.55
C LEU A 69 -7.30 -4.90 -2.16
N ILE A 70 -8.26 -5.73 -1.71
CA ILE A 70 -9.66 -5.64 -2.18
C ILE A 70 -10.25 -4.27 -1.89
N THR A 71 -10.12 -3.77 -0.66
CA THR A 71 -10.67 -2.47 -0.26
C THR A 71 -10.05 -1.31 -1.06
N SER A 72 -8.76 -1.37 -1.32
CA SER A 72 -8.05 -0.36 -2.12
C SER A 72 -8.49 -0.39 -3.58
N LEU A 73 -8.63 -1.59 -4.16
CA LEU A 73 -9.05 -1.77 -5.54
C LEU A 73 -10.51 -1.32 -5.75
N ASP A 74 -11.39 -1.63 -4.81
CA ASP A 74 -12.80 -1.18 -4.84
C ASP A 74 -12.89 0.34 -4.82
N SER A 75 -12.17 0.99 -3.90
CA SER A 75 -12.11 2.45 -3.82
C SER A 75 -11.55 3.09 -5.09
N ALA A 76 -10.47 2.55 -5.65
CA ALA A 76 -9.88 3.03 -6.91
C ALA A 76 -10.87 2.90 -8.07
N THR A 77 -11.59 1.77 -8.15
CA THR A 77 -12.60 1.51 -9.18
C THR A 77 -13.77 2.49 -9.07
N LEU A 78 -14.24 2.77 -7.86
CA LEU A 78 -15.32 3.73 -7.63
C LEU A 78 -14.91 5.15 -8.05
N VAL A 79 -13.72 5.60 -7.65
CA VAL A 79 -13.19 6.92 -8.05
C VAL A 79 -13.07 7.02 -9.56
N LEU A 80 -12.55 5.99 -10.23
CA LEU A 80 -12.42 5.95 -11.68
C LEU A 80 -13.77 6.05 -12.38
N CYS A 81 -14.77 5.26 -11.94
CA CYS A 81 -16.13 5.30 -12.48
C CYS A 81 -16.79 6.68 -12.26
N HIS A 82 -16.53 7.32 -11.13
CA HIS A 82 -17.03 8.65 -10.83
C HIS A 82 -16.42 9.71 -11.75
N LEU A 83 -15.10 9.68 -11.95
CA LEU A 83 -14.39 10.58 -12.87
C LEU A 83 -14.88 10.42 -14.33
N LEU A 84 -15.20 9.21 -14.74
CA LEU A 84 -15.72 8.90 -16.08
C LEU A 84 -17.24 9.15 -16.20
N ARG A 85 -17.92 9.51 -15.11
CA ARG A 85 -19.38 9.69 -15.04
C ARG A 85 -20.20 8.45 -15.44
N VAL A 86 -19.65 7.26 -15.21
CA VAL A 86 -20.29 5.96 -15.52
C VAL A 86 -20.71 5.19 -14.26
N GLU A 87 -20.76 5.86 -13.13
CA GLU A 87 -21.10 5.30 -11.81
C GLU A 87 -22.49 4.64 -11.73
N HIS A 88 -23.41 5.08 -12.60
CA HIS A 88 -24.77 4.56 -12.70
C HIS A 88 -24.86 3.20 -13.40
N LEU A 89 -23.78 2.76 -14.04
CA LEU A 89 -23.71 1.49 -14.76
C LEU A 89 -22.94 0.46 -13.93
N PRO A 90 -23.61 -0.50 -13.27
CA PRO A 90 -22.94 -1.45 -12.37
C PRO A 90 -21.91 -2.33 -13.10
N TRP A 91 -22.15 -2.65 -14.37
CA TRP A 91 -21.23 -3.45 -15.17
C TRP A 91 -19.91 -2.72 -15.47
N MET A 92 -19.92 -1.39 -15.56
CA MET A 92 -18.72 -0.59 -15.75
C MET A 92 -17.77 -0.67 -14.54
N LYS A 93 -18.30 -0.78 -13.33
CA LYS A 93 -17.49 -1.00 -12.12
C LYS A 93 -16.76 -2.33 -12.21
N VAL A 94 -17.45 -3.39 -12.62
CA VAL A 94 -16.85 -4.71 -12.80
C VAL A 94 -15.78 -4.67 -13.91
N PHE A 95 -16.07 -4.02 -15.03
CA PHE A 95 -15.14 -3.88 -16.15
C PHE A 95 -13.85 -3.15 -15.72
N TRP A 96 -13.97 -1.98 -15.09
CA TRP A 96 -12.81 -1.21 -14.64
C TRP A 96 -12.05 -1.89 -13.51
N GLY A 97 -12.74 -2.55 -12.58
CA GLY A 97 -12.10 -3.37 -11.55
C GLY A 97 -11.29 -4.51 -12.14
N PHE A 98 -11.84 -5.20 -13.14
CA PHE A 98 -11.13 -6.26 -13.86
C PHE A 98 -9.91 -5.71 -14.61
N MET A 99 -10.03 -4.57 -15.30
CA MET A 99 -8.92 -3.94 -16.01
C MET A 99 -7.79 -3.52 -15.08
N LEU A 100 -8.11 -2.91 -13.94
CA LEU A 100 -7.11 -2.56 -12.92
C LEU A 100 -6.42 -3.80 -12.36
N GLY A 101 -7.18 -4.85 -12.05
CA GLY A 101 -6.65 -6.13 -11.60
C GLY A 101 -5.74 -6.79 -12.64
N ALA A 102 -6.15 -6.81 -13.91
CA ALA A 102 -5.37 -7.36 -15.00
C ALA A 102 -4.03 -6.63 -15.20
N VAL A 103 -4.04 -5.30 -15.19
CA VAL A 103 -2.80 -4.50 -15.28
C VAL A 103 -1.87 -4.80 -14.10
N THR A 104 -2.41 -4.89 -12.89
CA THR A 104 -1.63 -5.24 -11.69
C THR A 104 -1.02 -6.64 -11.81
N CYS A 105 -1.79 -7.63 -12.25
CA CYS A 105 -1.30 -8.98 -12.47
C CYS A 105 -0.21 -9.05 -13.55
N ILE A 106 -0.38 -8.35 -14.66
CA ILE A 106 0.62 -8.31 -15.73
C ILE A 106 1.93 -7.70 -15.22
N LEU A 107 1.87 -6.57 -14.52
CA LEU A 107 3.04 -5.93 -13.94
C LEU A 107 3.75 -6.86 -12.94
N LEU A 108 2.99 -7.58 -12.12
CA LEU A 108 3.55 -8.50 -11.13
C LEU A 108 4.23 -9.71 -11.79
N VAL A 109 3.63 -10.28 -12.83
CA VAL A 109 4.17 -11.47 -13.53
C VAL A 109 5.40 -11.11 -14.36
N VAL A 110 5.41 -9.95 -15.04
CA VAL A 110 6.50 -9.56 -15.94
C VAL A 110 7.71 -8.98 -15.19
N GLY A 111 7.47 -8.19 -14.16
CA GLY A 111 8.54 -7.45 -13.48
C GLY A 111 8.56 -7.55 -11.98
N GLY A 112 7.72 -8.41 -11.38
CA GLY A 112 7.64 -8.58 -9.93
C GLY A 112 7.21 -7.31 -9.18
N ILE A 113 7.51 -7.27 -7.90
CA ILE A 113 7.19 -6.14 -7.01
C ILE A 113 7.92 -4.86 -7.46
N SER A 114 9.14 -4.98 -7.98
CA SER A 114 9.92 -3.84 -8.48
C SER A 114 9.26 -3.10 -9.64
N ALA A 115 8.58 -3.80 -10.55
CA ALA A 115 7.80 -3.17 -11.63
C ALA A 115 6.60 -2.37 -11.09
N LEU A 116 5.89 -2.91 -10.08
CA LEU A 116 4.80 -2.20 -9.41
C LEU A 116 5.31 -0.94 -8.68
N GLN A 117 6.44 -1.04 -8.00
CA GLN A 117 7.07 0.11 -7.33
C GLN A 117 7.46 1.19 -8.34
N ALA A 118 8.14 0.82 -9.44
CA ALA A 118 8.52 1.76 -10.49
C ALA A 118 7.30 2.44 -11.12
N ALA A 119 6.25 1.69 -11.44
CA ALA A 119 5.00 2.24 -11.96
C ALA A 119 4.35 3.23 -10.97
N SER A 120 4.32 2.88 -9.68
CA SER A 120 3.78 3.74 -8.62
C SER A 120 4.55 5.06 -8.47
N ILE A 121 5.88 5.02 -8.58
CA ILE A 121 6.73 6.22 -8.51
C ILE A 121 6.51 7.12 -9.72
N ILE A 122 6.49 6.54 -10.92
CA ILE A 122 6.30 7.29 -12.16
C ILE A 122 4.96 8.03 -12.17
N VAL A 123 3.89 7.39 -11.71
CA VAL A 123 2.55 8.01 -11.65
C VAL A 123 2.40 8.90 -10.41
N GLY A 124 2.94 8.50 -9.29
CA GLY A 124 2.82 9.21 -8.01
C GLY A 124 3.53 10.56 -8.00
N LEU A 125 4.67 10.67 -8.68
CA LEU A 125 5.48 11.89 -8.69
C LEU A 125 4.74 13.11 -9.27
N PRO A 126 4.14 13.06 -10.48
CA PRO A 126 3.34 14.18 -11.00
C PRO A 126 2.10 14.46 -10.14
N LEU A 127 1.45 13.43 -9.58
CA LEU A 127 0.33 13.61 -8.67
C LEU A 127 0.73 14.33 -7.37
N ALA A 128 1.91 14.06 -6.83
CA ALA A 128 2.42 14.74 -5.65
C ALA A 128 2.54 16.25 -5.87
N PHE A 129 3.05 16.70 -7.03
CA PHE A 129 3.10 18.11 -7.37
C PHE A 129 1.69 18.75 -7.45
N LEU A 130 0.74 18.02 -8.02
CA LEU A 130 -0.64 18.48 -8.13
C LEU A 130 -1.28 18.64 -6.73
N VAL A 131 -1.08 17.65 -5.84
CA VAL A 131 -1.59 17.72 -4.46
C VAL A 131 -0.97 18.90 -3.70
N VAL A 132 0.33 19.14 -3.83
CA VAL A 132 1.01 20.30 -3.21
C VAL A 132 0.45 21.60 -3.76
N ALA A 133 0.21 21.71 -5.07
CA ALA A 133 -0.38 22.90 -5.67
C ALA A 133 -1.81 23.16 -5.15
N ILE A 134 -2.64 22.11 -5.03
CA ILE A 134 -3.99 22.22 -4.47
C ILE A 134 -3.93 22.63 -3.00
N ALA A 135 -3.06 22.03 -2.21
CA ALA A 135 -2.87 22.38 -0.80
C ALA A 135 -2.45 23.84 -0.63
N ALA A 136 -1.50 24.31 -1.44
CA ALA A 136 -1.07 25.72 -1.44
C ALA A 136 -2.20 26.66 -1.83
N GLY A 137 -3.01 26.30 -2.83
CA GLY A 137 -4.21 27.04 -3.23
C GLY A 137 -5.25 27.13 -2.10
N LEU A 138 -5.50 26.01 -1.42
CA LEU A 138 -6.43 25.96 -0.28
C LEU A 138 -5.95 26.83 0.89
N ILE A 139 -4.66 26.74 1.23
CA ILE A 139 -4.08 27.60 2.28
C ILE A 139 -4.22 29.06 1.93
N ARG A 140 -3.92 29.46 0.69
CA ARG A 140 -4.11 30.84 0.23
C ARG A 140 -5.55 31.28 0.33
N TYR A 141 -6.50 30.44 -0.07
CA TYR A 141 -7.93 30.72 0.02
C TYR A 141 -8.38 30.92 1.47
N LEU A 142 -7.94 30.09 2.40
CA LEU A 142 -8.28 30.19 3.82
C LEU A 142 -7.65 31.41 4.52
N LEU A 143 -6.52 31.91 4.01
CA LEU A 143 -5.84 33.10 4.52
C LEU A 143 -6.37 34.42 3.92
N GLN A 144 -7.28 34.36 2.94
CA GLN A 144 -7.90 35.57 2.40
C GLN A 144 -8.89 36.17 3.39
N PRO A 145 -8.85 37.52 3.61
CA PRO A 145 -9.83 38.19 4.48
C PRO A 145 -11.24 38.02 3.92
N ALA A 146 -12.22 37.86 4.82
CA ALA A 146 -13.62 37.59 4.49
C ALA A 146 -14.29 38.63 3.55
N ASP A 147 -13.72 39.82 3.41
CA ASP A 147 -14.24 40.91 2.56
C ASP A 147 -14.09 40.64 1.05
N GLN A 148 -13.33 39.64 0.63
CA GLN A 148 -13.13 39.32 -0.78
C GLN A 148 -13.93 38.08 -1.26
N LEU A 149 -14.76 37.52 -0.38
CA LEU A 149 -15.57 36.32 -0.65
C LEU A 149 -17.04 36.63 -1.01
N GLN A 150 -17.38 37.90 -1.25
CA GLN A 150 -18.73 38.32 -1.72
C GLN A 150 -18.78 38.53 -3.22
#